data_d8441b74267c4b31902670f0aca79f2d
#
_entry.id   d8441b74267c4b31902670f0aca79f2d
#
_cell.length_a   1.000
_cell.length_b   1.000
_cell.length_c   1.000
_cell.angle_alpha   90.00
_cell.angle_beta   90.00
_cell.angle_gamma   90.00
#
_symmetry.space_group_name_H-M   'P 1'
#
loop_
_entity.id
_entity.type
_entity.pdbx_description
1 polymer ?
#
loop_
_entity_poly.entity_id
_entity_poly.type
_entity_poly.pdbx_seq_one_letter_code
_entity_poly.pdbx_strand_id
1 'polypeptide(L)'
;LFLKDFKKLDTRVVIRPTRFYYLLLERLKNHRYMNNGILWSLNSDFVTRLSNFENKIHINNWKIHNIEREDLLDFNIPYLKLSFFNSNIQNKLFKNLRDKLNNLNDKEIKTQSSIIEQLLSLVKKKKDKIDLNHKKLLSKNYNFSKKVFFENEAHDIYQKIISLAFKDKNNLSWVGINWLGESNVGHLSNLDPYIYNGNLGIAIFLESYAKVFKNNNAKKYAYKSVRNIIENIKLNHKTNFLQNQGIGGLVGLGSLIYGFSALYNINKKRVYLDTSLFILKKIDLEKKNKDKSLDILDGVSGLILSLIYMNKIVKN
;
A
#
# COMPACT_ATOMS: atom_id res chain seq x y z
N LEU A 1 6.23 22.50 -28.71
CA LEU A 1 7.48 21.99 -29.37
C LEU A 1 7.88 20.65 -28.79
N PHE A 2 8.00 20.50 -27.49
CA PHE A 2 8.48 19.31 -26.76
C PHE A 2 7.69 18.02 -27.08
N LEU A 3 6.37 18.09 -27.21
CA LEU A 3 5.54 16.90 -27.49
C LEU A 3 5.73 16.32 -28.90
N LYS A 4 6.14 17.12 -29.88
CA LYS A 4 6.46 16.62 -31.24
C LYS A 4 7.74 15.82 -31.26
N ASP A 5 8.71 16.23 -30.45
CA ASP A 5 10.00 15.53 -30.33
C ASP A 5 9.82 14.21 -29.59
N PHE A 6 8.96 14.16 -28.56
CA PHE A 6 8.62 12.92 -27.85
C PHE A 6 8.02 11.83 -28.76
N LYS A 7 7.31 12.20 -29.84
CA LYS A 7 6.79 11.23 -30.81
C LYS A 7 7.89 10.53 -31.63
N LYS A 8 9.05 11.16 -31.73
CA LYS A 8 10.20 10.66 -32.49
C LYS A 8 11.18 9.86 -31.64
N LEU A 9 11.07 9.95 -30.32
CA LEU A 9 11.97 9.27 -29.40
C LEU A 9 11.50 7.83 -29.13
N ASP A 10 12.44 6.89 -29.15
CA ASP A 10 12.26 5.52 -28.67
C ASP A 10 12.09 5.58 -27.15
N THR A 11 10.87 5.69 -26.69
CA THR A 11 10.58 5.70 -25.27
C THR A 11 10.54 4.28 -24.73
N ARG A 12 11.25 4.05 -23.64
CA ARG A 12 11.24 2.77 -22.92
C ARG A 12 9.96 2.64 -22.10
N VAL A 13 9.29 1.51 -22.25
CA VAL A 13 8.12 1.15 -21.44
C VAL A 13 8.45 -0.08 -20.62
N VAL A 14 8.40 0.06 -19.30
CA VAL A 14 8.63 -1.07 -18.38
C VAL A 14 7.34 -1.86 -18.23
N ILE A 15 7.41 -3.18 -18.45
CA ILE A 15 6.26 -4.08 -18.46
C ILE A 15 5.73 -4.31 -17.05
N ARG A 16 6.65 -4.54 -16.11
CA ARG A 16 6.37 -4.79 -14.69
C ARG A 16 7.13 -3.78 -13.84
N PRO A 17 6.77 -3.58 -12.57
CA PRO A 17 7.53 -2.71 -11.68
C PRO A 17 9.03 -3.06 -11.68
N THR A 18 9.91 -2.07 -11.82
CA THR A 18 11.37 -2.27 -11.85
C THR A 18 11.89 -3.04 -10.64
N ARG A 19 11.25 -2.87 -9.49
CA ARG A 19 11.51 -3.63 -8.27
C ARG A 19 11.35 -5.15 -8.46
N PHE A 20 10.34 -5.57 -9.20
CA PHE A 20 10.11 -6.98 -9.49
C PHE A 20 11.31 -7.58 -10.25
N TYR A 21 11.77 -6.88 -11.30
CA TYR A 21 12.95 -7.30 -12.06
C TYR A 21 14.24 -7.24 -11.22
N TYR A 22 14.38 -6.23 -10.39
CA TYR A 22 15.51 -6.13 -9.46
C TYR A 22 15.62 -7.38 -8.56
N LEU A 23 14.53 -7.81 -7.95
CA LEU A 23 14.52 -9.00 -7.11
C LEU A 23 14.83 -10.29 -7.88
N LEU A 24 14.38 -10.39 -9.14
CA LEU A 24 14.75 -11.51 -10.02
C LEU A 24 16.23 -11.50 -10.36
N LEU A 25 16.78 -10.33 -10.72
CA LEU A 25 18.19 -10.16 -11.03
C LEU A 25 19.09 -10.49 -9.82
N GLU A 26 18.70 -10.07 -8.61
CA GLU A 26 19.40 -10.45 -7.39
C GLU A 26 19.44 -11.98 -7.18
N ARG A 27 18.35 -12.67 -7.49
CA ARG A 27 18.31 -14.14 -7.46
C ARG A 27 19.19 -14.75 -8.54
N LEU A 28 19.11 -14.27 -9.77
CA LEU A 28 19.93 -14.77 -10.90
C LEU A 28 21.43 -14.57 -10.67
N LYS A 29 21.83 -13.50 -9.99
CA LYS A 29 23.23 -13.20 -9.61
C LYS A 29 23.70 -13.93 -8.36
N ASN A 30 22.82 -14.57 -7.61
CA ASN A 30 23.20 -15.25 -6.38
C ASN A 30 23.92 -16.56 -6.67
N HIS A 31 25.14 -16.73 -6.14
CA HIS A 31 25.99 -17.91 -6.34
C HIS A 31 25.29 -19.24 -6.01
N ARG A 32 24.37 -19.26 -5.03
CA ARG A 32 23.61 -20.48 -4.65
C ARG A 32 22.72 -20.98 -5.78
N TYR A 33 22.18 -20.07 -6.60
CA TYR A 33 21.36 -20.41 -7.77
C TYR A 33 22.23 -20.66 -9.00
N MET A 34 23.32 -19.91 -9.17
CA MET A 34 24.24 -20.09 -10.29
C MET A 34 24.95 -21.45 -10.28
N ASN A 35 25.22 -22.01 -9.09
CA ASN A 35 25.83 -23.33 -8.95
C ASN A 35 24.88 -24.50 -9.26
N ASN A 36 23.59 -24.24 -9.44
CA ASN A 36 22.58 -25.22 -9.80
C ASN A 36 21.83 -24.79 -11.04
N GLY A 37 22.19 -25.35 -12.20
CA GLY A 37 21.65 -24.99 -13.51
C GLY A 37 20.13 -25.13 -13.59
N ILE A 38 19.53 -26.10 -12.91
CA ILE A 38 18.08 -26.30 -12.86
C ILE A 38 17.42 -25.13 -12.12
N LEU A 39 17.91 -24.80 -10.92
CA LEU A 39 17.37 -23.68 -10.13
C LEU A 39 17.58 -22.34 -10.84
N TRP A 40 18.71 -22.17 -11.49
CA TRP A 40 18.98 -20.95 -12.28
C TRP A 40 18.02 -20.81 -13.44
N SER A 41 17.82 -21.89 -14.22
CA SER A 41 16.86 -21.92 -15.33
C SER A 41 15.43 -21.65 -14.85
N LEU A 42 15.00 -22.24 -13.74
CA LEU A 42 13.69 -21.99 -13.15
C LEU A 42 13.48 -20.52 -12.73
N ASN A 43 14.54 -19.84 -12.29
CA ASN A 43 14.46 -18.42 -11.95
C ASN A 43 14.49 -17.53 -13.19
N SER A 44 15.24 -17.89 -14.24
CA SER A 44 15.23 -17.15 -15.53
C SER A 44 13.87 -17.22 -16.22
N ASP A 45 13.18 -18.35 -16.10
CA ASP A 45 11.85 -18.57 -16.69
C ASP A 45 10.68 -18.16 -15.74
N PHE A 46 10.99 -17.54 -14.61
CA PHE A 46 9.98 -17.20 -13.60
C PHE A 46 8.86 -16.31 -14.15
N VAL A 47 9.17 -15.38 -15.02
CA VAL A 47 8.21 -14.49 -15.67
C VAL A 47 7.21 -15.27 -16.53
N THR A 48 7.71 -16.23 -17.30
CA THR A 48 6.86 -17.11 -18.13
C THR A 48 5.94 -17.98 -17.27
N ARG A 49 6.45 -18.48 -16.14
CA ARG A 49 5.66 -19.29 -15.20
C ARG A 49 4.56 -18.47 -14.52
N LEU A 50 4.85 -17.23 -14.10
CA LEU A 50 3.83 -16.34 -13.53
C LEU A 50 2.67 -16.09 -14.49
N SER A 51 2.97 -15.91 -15.76
CA SER A 51 1.95 -15.67 -16.78
C SER A 51 0.97 -16.84 -16.93
N ASN A 52 1.45 -18.05 -16.77
CA ASN A 52 0.62 -19.26 -16.81
C ASN A 52 -0.31 -19.37 -15.60
N PHE A 53 0.08 -18.84 -14.43
CA PHE A 53 -0.77 -18.82 -13.24
C PHE A 53 -1.84 -17.73 -13.27
N GLU A 54 -1.57 -16.63 -13.94
CA GLU A 54 -2.50 -15.49 -13.96
C GLU A 54 -3.67 -15.67 -14.95
N ASN A 55 -3.70 -16.72 -15.76
CA ASN A 55 -4.72 -17.04 -16.78
C ASN A 55 -5.17 -15.85 -17.67
N LYS A 56 -4.39 -14.77 -17.70
CA LYS A 56 -4.74 -13.49 -18.32
C LYS A 56 -3.97 -13.20 -19.60
N ILE A 57 -3.07 -14.08 -20.00
CA ILE A 57 -2.18 -13.78 -21.10
C ILE A 57 -2.57 -14.60 -22.31
N HIS A 58 -3.20 -13.92 -23.27
CA HIS A 58 -3.39 -14.44 -24.60
C HIS A 58 -2.04 -14.81 -25.24
N ILE A 59 -2.03 -15.85 -26.05
CA ILE A 59 -0.89 -16.38 -26.84
C ILE A 59 -0.10 -15.27 -27.57
N ASN A 60 -0.75 -14.15 -27.89
CA ASN A 60 -0.11 -12.98 -28.52
C ASN A 60 0.95 -12.26 -27.66
N ASN A 61 1.05 -12.57 -26.36
CA ASN A 61 2.03 -11.93 -25.48
C ASN A 61 3.35 -12.68 -25.39
N TRP A 62 3.50 -13.80 -26.10
CA TRP A 62 4.74 -14.59 -26.11
C TRP A 62 5.98 -13.77 -26.51
N LYS A 63 5.83 -12.85 -27.47
CA LYS A 63 6.91 -11.93 -27.85
C LYS A 63 7.39 -11.06 -26.70
N ILE A 64 6.47 -10.62 -25.83
CA ILE A 64 6.80 -9.82 -24.64
C ILE A 64 7.62 -10.65 -23.65
N HIS A 65 7.20 -11.90 -23.41
CA HIS A 65 7.91 -12.80 -22.50
C HIS A 65 9.31 -13.15 -22.99
N ASN A 66 9.49 -13.32 -24.30
CA ASN A 66 10.81 -13.53 -24.86
C ASN A 66 11.74 -12.34 -24.62
N ILE A 67 11.25 -11.11 -24.83
CA ILE A 67 12.02 -9.89 -24.53
C ILE A 67 12.36 -9.81 -23.05
N GLU A 68 11.38 -10.08 -22.15
CA GLU A 68 11.63 -10.12 -20.71
C GLU A 68 12.71 -11.14 -20.33
N ARG A 69 12.67 -12.32 -20.94
CA ARG A 69 13.63 -13.40 -20.69
C ARG A 69 15.03 -13.05 -21.20
N GLU A 70 15.13 -12.57 -22.44
CA GLU A 70 16.41 -12.18 -23.05
C GLU A 70 17.09 -11.08 -22.23
N ASP A 71 16.35 -10.01 -21.90
CA ASP A 71 16.89 -8.92 -21.07
C ASP A 71 17.34 -9.42 -19.68
N LEU A 72 16.58 -10.33 -19.04
CA LEU A 72 16.96 -10.90 -17.75
C LEU A 72 18.20 -11.80 -17.83
N LEU A 73 18.38 -12.55 -18.92
CA LEU A 73 19.58 -13.36 -19.16
C LEU A 73 20.82 -12.49 -19.35
N ASP A 74 20.65 -11.30 -19.94
CA ASP A 74 21.69 -10.28 -20.09
C ASP A 74 21.88 -9.43 -18.81
N PHE A 75 21.22 -9.80 -17.72
CA PHE A 75 21.21 -9.05 -16.45
C PHE A 75 20.72 -7.60 -16.56
N ASN A 76 19.86 -7.32 -17.54
CA ASN A 76 19.21 -6.03 -17.75
C ASN A 76 17.80 -5.99 -17.13
N ILE A 77 17.32 -4.80 -16.89
CA ILE A 77 15.92 -4.60 -16.54
C ILE A 77 15.10 -4.61 -17.83
N PRO A 78 14.14 -5.57 -17.98
CA PRO A 78 13.33 -5.68 -19.18
C PRO A 78 12.53 -4.40 -19.50
N TYR A 79 12.51 -4.04 -20.77
CA TYR A 79 11.72 -2.92 -21.27
C TYR A 79 11.24 -3.15 -22.70
N LEU A 80 10.15 -2.49 -23.07
CA LEU A 80 9.69 -2.43 -24.46
C LEU A 80 9.96 -1.04 -25.04
N LYS A 81 10.25 -0.99 -26.33
CA LYS A 81 10.27 0.27 -27.06
C LYS A 81 8.85 0.68 -27.42
N LEU A 82 8.57 1.99 -27.42
CA LEU A 82 7.25 2.50 -27.77
C LEU A 82 6.83 2.09 -29.19
N SER A 83 7.78 1.96 -30.11
CA SER A 83 7.57 1.46 -31.47
C SER A 83 7.01 0.03 -31.56
N PHE A 84 7.12 -0.74 -30.47
CA PHE A 84 6.53 -2.08 -30.37
C PHE A 84 4.99 -2.05 -30.30
N PHE A 85 4.41 -0.95 -29.86
CA PHE A 85 2.97 -0.80 -29.72
C PHE A 85 2.33 -0.34 -31.04
N ASN A 86 1.08 -0.77 -31.28
CA ASN A 86 0.33 -0.28 -32.43
C ASN A 86 0.00 1.22 -32.31
N SER A 87 -0.32 1.85 -33.43
CA SER A 87 -0.60 3.29 -33.51
C SER A 87 -1.73 3.76 -32.57
N ASN A 88 -2.73 2.91 -32.33
CA ASN A 88 -3.84 3.23 -31.42
C ASN A 88 -3.40 3.33 -29.97
N ILE A 89 -2.52 2.39 -29.52
CA ILE A 89 -1.95 2.43 -28.18
C ILE A 89 -1.03 3.62 -28.02
N GLN A 90 -0.17 3.89 -29.00
CA GLN A 90 0.69 5.07 -29.00
C GLN A 90 -0.13 6.39 -28.89
N ASN A 91 -1.19 6.53 -29.69
CA ASN A 91 -2.03 7.71 -29.66
C ASN A 91 -2.74 7.89 -28.29
N LYS A 92 -3.18 6.78 -27.67
CA LYS A 92 -3.78 6.80 -26.33
C LYS A 92 -2.75 7.24 -25.28
N LEU A 93 -1.52 6.75 -25.34
CA LEU A 93 -0.45 7.14 -24.41
C LEU A 93 -0.10 8.63 -24.57
N PHE A 94 0.01 9.14 -25.79
CA PHE A 94 0.26 10.56 -26.03
C PHE A 94 -0.91 11.46 -25.60
N LYS A 95 -2.15 11.01 -25.78
CA LYS A 95 -3.32 11.71 -25.26
C LYS A 95 -3.25 11.82 -23.74
N ASN A 96 -2.99 10.70 -23.05
CA ASN A 96 -2.88 10.69 -21.58
C ASN A 96 -1.74 11.60 -21.09
N LEU A 97 -0.60 11.61 -21.78
CA LEU A 97 0.52 12.51 -21.47
C LEU A 97 0.11 13.99 -21.61
N ARG A 98 -0.57 14.33 -22.70
CA ARG A 98 -1.05 15.70 -22.92
C ARG A 98 -2.05 16.13 -21.86
N ASP A 99 -2.99 15.25 -21.51
CA ASP A 99 -3.99 15.52 -20.47
C ASP A 99 -3.33 15.73 -19.10
N LYS A 100 -2.31 14.96 -18.76
CA LYS A 100 -1.52 15.17 -17.54
C LYS A 100 -0.77 16.50 -17.54
N LEU A 101 -0.15 16.87 -18.66
CA LEU A 101 0.56 18.15 -18.77
C LEU A 101 -0.39 19.35 -18.68
N ASN A 102 -1.57 19.27 -19.31
CA ASN A 102 -2.57 20.32 -19.26
C ASN A 102 -3.20 20.49 -17.86
N ASN A 103 -3.23 19.40 -17.08
CA ASN A 103 -3.74 19.42 -15.69
C ASN A 103 -2.64 19.72 -14.65
N LEU A 104 -1.39 19.93 -15.09
CA LEU A 104 -0.29 20.28 -14.20
C LEU A 104 -0.55 21.67 -13.60
N ASN A 105 -0.59 21.73 -12.27
CA ASN A 105 -0.81 22.95 -11.51
C ASN A 105 0.12 22.99 -10.29
N ASP A 106 0.20 24.14 -9.61
CA ASP A 106 1.09 24.34 -8.46
C ASP A 106 0.86 23.32 -7.33
N LYS A 107 -0.37 22.85 -7.17
CA LYS A 107 -0.71 21.83 -6.18
C LYS A 107 -0.07 20.49 -6.55
N GLU A 108 -0.14 20.11 -7.83
CA GLU A 108 0.46 18.88 -8.33
C GLU A 108 1.99 18.95 -8.22
N ILE A 109 2.59 20.07 -8.57
CA ILE A 109 4.04 20.31 -8.44
C ILE A 109 4.47 20.17 -6.99
N LYS A 110 3.77 20.79 -6.03
CA LYS A 110 4.06 20.67 -4.60
C LYS A 110 3.92 19.22 -4.11
N THR A 111 2.93 18.50 -4.59
CA THR A 111 2.71 17.09 -4.26
C THR A 111 3.88 16.23 -4.75
N GLN A 112 4.29 16.39 -6.00
CA GLN A 112 5.42 15.65 -6.57
C GLN A 112 6.74 16.00 -5.86
N SER A 113 6.97 17.27 -5.55
CA SER A 113 8.12 17.72 -4.78
C SER A 113 8.18 17.07 -3.39
N SER A 114 7.05 17.00 -2.69
CA SER A 114 6.96 16.33 -1.39
C SER A 114 7.27 14.83 -1.47
N ILE A 115 6.82 14.15 -2.53
CA ILE A 115 7.16 12.73 -2.77
C ILE A 115 8.66 12.57 -2.99
N ILE A 116 9.28 13.44 -3.80
CA ILE A 116 10.72 13.42 -4.06
C ILE A 116 11.50 13.65 -2.77
N GLU A 117 11.11 14.63 -1.95
CA GLU A 117 11.75 14.91 -0.65
C GLU A 117 11.68 13.70 0.29
N GLN A 118 10.52 13.03 0.36
CA GLN A 118 10.35 11.82 1.16
C GLN A 118 11.25 10.68 0.64
N LEU A 119 11.34 10.46 -0.66
CA LEU A 119 12.25 9.47 -1.26
C LEU A 119 13.71 9.78 -0.97
N LEU A 120 14.13 11.03 -1.12
CA LEU A 120 15.50 11.46 -0.83
C LEU A 120 15.84 11.32 0.67
N SER A 121 14.87 11.47 1.55
CA SER A 121 15.06 11.25 2.99
C SER A 121 15.43 9.81 3.35
N LEU A 122 15.00 8.83 2.51
CA LEU A 122 15.38 7.42 2.66
C LEU A 122 16.86 7.17 2.34
N VAL A 123 17.39 7.91 1.36
CA VAL A 123 18.78 7.75 0.90
C VAL A 123 19.76 8.45 1.85
N LYS A 124 19.34 9.55 2.47
CA LYS A 124 20.12 10.19 3.51
C LYS A 124 20.16 9.26 4.73
N LYS A 125 21.20 8.43 4.83
CA LYS A 125 21.58 7.81 6.10
C LYS A 125 21.78 8.95 7.07
N LYS A 126 20.80 9.23 7.92
CA LYS A 126 20.98 10.15 9.03
C LYS A 126 22.09 9.59 9.90
N LYS A 127 23.27 10.18 9.80
CA LYS A 127 24.28 10.18 10.88
C LYS A 127 23.80 11.02 12.07
N ASP A 128 22.55 11.39 12.10
CA ASP A 128 21.98 12.04 13.27
C ASP A 128 21.90 10.95 14.34
N LYS A 129 22.89 10.99 15.24
CA LYS A 129 22.70 10.42 16.57
C LYS A 129 21.32 10.93 17.00
N ILE A 130 20.37 10.01 17.13
CA ILE A 130 19.12 10.31 17.84
C ILE A 130 19.62 10.73 19.21
N ASP A 131 19.67 12.02 19.42
CA ASP A 131 19.99 12.59 20.72
C ASP A 131 18.78 12.26 21.59
N LEU A 132 18.85 11.07 22.19
CA LEU A 132 17.85 10.57 23.14
C LEU A 132 17.97 11.39 24.43
N ASN A 133 17.92 12.70 24.32
CA ASN A 133 17.72 13.59 25.45
C ASN A 133 16.29 13.48 26.01
N HIS A 134 15.71 12.26 25.95
CA HIS A 134 14.46 11.92 26.66
C HIS A 134 14.58 12.18 28.17
N LYS A 135 15.78 12.13 28.75
CA LYS A 135 15.98 12.50 30.16
C LYS A 135 15.68 13.98 30.43
N LYS A 136 15.89 14.89 29.49
CA LYS A 136 15.54 16.31 29.63
C LYS A 136 14.05 16.59 29.52
N LEU A 137 13.31 15.78 28.76
CA LEU A 137 11.85 15.90 28.64
C LEU A 137 11.11 15.39 29.91
N LEU A 138 11.68 14.40 30.59
CA LEU A 138 11.08 13.86 31.83
C LEU A 138 11.45 14.65 33.11
N SER A 139 12.48 15.51 33.06
CA SER A 139 12.97 16.27 34.23
C SER A 139 12.40 17.67 34.38
N LYS A 140 11.66 18.18 33.40
CA LYS A 140 10.90 19.40 33.57
C LYS A 140 9.58 19.05 34.21
N ASN A 141 9.38 19.46 35.46
CA ASN A 141 8.09 19.50 36.14
C ASN A 141 7.18 20.48 35.37
N TYR A 142 6.58 20.00 34.27
CA TYR A 142 5.51 20.71 33.62
C TYR A 142 4.26 20.51 34.44
N ASN A 143 3.86 21.54 35.17
CA ASN A 143 2.52 21.68 35.79
C ASN A 143 1.44 21.90 34.72
N PHE A 144 1.55 21.17 33.57
CA PHE A 144 0.47 21.09 32.61
C PHE A 144 -0.56 20.09 33.13
N SER A 145 -1.83 20.46 33.13
CA SER A 145 -2.86 19.43 33.26
C SER A 145 -2.60 18.41 32.15
N LYS A 146 -2.39 17.15 32.51
CA LYS A 146 -2.12 16.05 31.54
C LYS A 146 -3.13 16.08 30.38
N LYS A 147 -4.35 16.51 30.64
CA LYS A 147 -5.41 16.66 29.65
C LYS A 147 -5.07 17.64 28.54
N VAL A 148 -4.62 18.86 28.85
CA VAL A 148 -4.27 19.89 27.86
C VAL A 148 -3.10 19.46 26.99
N PHE A 149 -2.14 18.77 27.58
CA PHE A 149 -1.02 18.20 26.82
C PHE A 149 -1.50 17.20 25.76
N PHE A 150 -2.31 16.22 26.15
CA PHE A 150 -2.81 15.21 25.22
C PHE A 150 -3.77 15.80 24.17
N GLU A 151 -4.54 16.81 24.50
CA GLU A 151 -5.42 17.52 23.56
C GLU A 151 -4.58 18.23 22.48
N ASN A 152 -3.52 18.93 22.87
CA ASN A 152 -2.61 19.61 21.94
C ASN A 152 -1.89 18.60 21.03
N GLU A 153 -1.34 17.52 21.59
CA GLU A 153 -0.70 16.46 20.80
C GLU A 153 -1.68 15.84 19.80
N ALA A 154 -2.93 15.59 20.20
CA ALA A 154 -3.94 15.06 19.30
C ALA A 154 -4.27 16.04 18.15
N HIS A 155 -4.29 17.36 18.43
CA HIS A 155 -4.47 18.38 17.40
C HIS A 155 -3.28 18.42 16.43
N ASP A 156 -2.07 18.36 16.92
CA ASP A 156 -0.86 18.39 16.10
C ASP A 156 -0.77 17.15 15.22
N ILE A 157 -1.05 15.97 15.74
CA ILE A 157 -1.13 14.72 14.99
C ILE A 157 -2.22 14.83 13.91
N TYR A 158 -3.42 15.33 14.24
CA TYR A 158 -4.49 15.53 13.29
C TYR A 158 -4.06 16.44 12.14
N GLN A 159 -3.51 17.61 12.44
CA GLN A 159 -3.04 18.57 11.43
C GLN A 159 -1.97 17.94 10.52
N LYS A 160 -1.01 17.24 11.11
CA LYS A 160 0.06 16.57 10.37
C LYS A 160 -0.49 15.48 9.44
N ILE A 161 -1.38 14.62 9.93
CA ILE A 161 -2.02 13.58 9.10
C ILE A 161 -2.74 14.22 7.92
N ILE A 162 -3.52 15.28 8.15
CA ILE A 162 -4.31 15.92 7.09
C ILE A 162 -3.44 16.71 6.09
N SER A 163 -2.32 17.28 6.55
CA SER A 163 -1.37 17.98 5.67
C SER A 163 -0.66 17.04 4.71
N LEU A 164 -0.38 15.80 5.13
CA LEU A 164 0.28 14.77 4.34
C LEU A 164 -0.68 13.95 3.46
N ALA A 165 -1.98 14.21 3.56
CA ALA A 165 -2.98 13.44 2.83
C ALA A 165 -3.08 13.83 1.36
N PHE A 166 -3.12 12.85 0.49
CA PHE A 166 -3.53 13.00 -0.91
C PHE A 166 -5.05 13.03 -0.97
N LYS A 167 -5.60 14.17 -1.40
CA LYS A 167 -7.05 14.44 -1.36
C LYS A 167 -7.63 14.37 -2.76
N ASP A 168 -8.51 13.41 -2.97
CA ASP A 168 -9.39 13.36 -4.13
C ASP A 168 -10.82 13.75 -3.74
N LYS A 169 -11.69 13.92 -4.73
CA LYS A 169 -13.10 14.30 -4.52
C LYS A 169 -13.79 13.39 -3.49
N ASN A 170 -13.54 12.10 -3.58
CA ASN A 170 -14.24 11.08 -2.79
C ASN A 170 -13.36 10.29 -1.83
N ASN A 171 -12.04 10.35 -2.00
CA ASN A 171 -11.08 9.51 -1.29
C ASN A 171 -10.02 10.34 -0.59
N LEU A 172 -9.40 9.74 0.41
CA LEU A 172 -8.25 10.25 1.13
C LEU A 172 -7.24 9.10 1.26
N SER A 173 -6.01 9.36 0.89
CA SER A 173 -4.94 8.36 0.95
C SER A 173 -3.63 8.98 1.40
N TRP A 174 -2.69 8.13 1.81
CA TRP A 174 -1.34 8.53 2.19
C TRP A 174 -0.35 7.59 1.55
N VAL A 175 0.86 8.07 1.38
CA VAL A 175 2.01 7.25 1.04
C VAL A 175 2.89 7.08 2.27
N GLY A 176 3.50 5.92 2.38
CA GLY A 176 4.41 5.58 3.45
C GLY A 176 5.60 4.78 2.94
N ILE A 177 6.56 4.56 3.83
CA ILE A 177 7.73 3.76 3.54
C ILE A 177 7.41 2.31 3.88
N ASN A 178 7.45 1.43 2.88
CA ASN A 178 7.44 -0.02 3.08
C ASN A 178 8.83 -0.60 2.88
N TRP A 179 9.26 -1.46 3.80
CA TRP A 179 10.54 -2.14 3.73
C TRP A 179 10.43 -3.43 2.91
N LEU A 180 11.49 -3.77 2.19
CA LEU A 180 11.60 -4.96 1.36
C LEU A 180 12.14 -6.13 2.19
N GLY A 181 11.25 -6.86 2.86
CA GLY A 181 11.63 -7.98 3.71
C GLY A 181 12.68 -7.56 4.74
N GLU A 182 13.72 -8.36 4.92
CA GLU A 182 14.84 -8.06 5.83
C GLU A 182 15.88 -7.08 5.24
N SER A 183 15.64 -6.56 4.03
CA SER A 183 16.56 -5.62 3.40
C SER A 183 16.40 -4.21 3.98
N ASN A 184 17.51 -3.48 4.09
CA ASN A 184 17.51 -2.07 4.48
C ASN A 184 17.00 -1.13 3.34
N VAL A 185 16.28 -1.70 2.37
CA VAL A 185 15.75 -0.95 1.22
C VAL A 185 14.30 -0.65 1.45
N GLY A 186 13.98 0.61 1.70
CA GLY A 186 12.62 1.13 1.75
C GLY A 186 12.15 1.61 0.38
N HIS A 187 10.85 1.52 0.13
CA HIS A 187 10.22 2.12 -1.04
C HIS A 187 8.95 2.86 -0.61
N LEU A 188 8.63 3.89 -1.35
CA LEU A 188 7.38 4.61 -1.16
C LEU A 188 6.23 3.83 -1.81
N SER A 189 5.16 3.60 -1.06
CA SER A 189 3.94 2.98 -1.56
C SER A 189 2.71 3.61 -0.90
N ASN A 190 1.54 3.39 -1.48
CA ASN A 190 0.30 3.69 -0.78
C ASN A 190 0.24 2.88 0.52
N LEU A 191 -0.33 3.48 1.56
CA LEU A 191 -0.56 2.77 2.81
C LEU A 191 -1.49 1.58 2.58
N ASP A 192 -1.21 0.50 3.30
CA ASP A 192 -2.02 -0.70 3.30
C ASP A 192 -3.44 -0.44 3.85
N PRO A 193 -4.40 -1.35 3.62
CA PRO A 193 -5.75 -1.19 4.16
C PRO A 193 -5.86 -1.43 5.67
N TYR A 194 -4.81 -1.91 6.34
CA TYR A 194 -4.83 -2.45 7.70
C TYR A 194 -4.74 -1.39 8.79
N ILE A 195 -4.72 -1.88 10.07
CA ILE A 195 -4.59 -1.02 11.25
C ILE A 195 -3.13 -0.62 11.48
N TYR A 196 -2.21 -1.59 11.38
CA TYR A 196 -0.83 -1.41 11.84
C TYR A 196 -0.08 -0.30 11.10
N ASN A 197 -0.03 -0.33 9.78
CA ASN A 197 0.66 0.65 8.95
C ASN A 197 -0.24 1.17 7.83
N GLY A 198 -1.54 1.31 8.12
CA GLY A 198 -2.49 1.51 7.05
C GLY A 198 -3.61 2.51 7.32
N ASN A 199 -4.44 2.65 6.30
CA ASN A 199 -5.54 3.61 6.25
C ASN A 199 -6.58 3.39 7.36
N LEU A 200 -6.79 2.12 7.77
CA LEU A 200 -7.79 1.79 8.79
C LEU A 200 -7.37 2.29 10.19
N GLY A 201 -6.06 2.23 10.51
CA GLY A 201 -5.53 2.82 11.73
C GLY A 201 -5.71 4.34 11.79
N ILE A 202 -5.42 5.01 10.67
CA ILE A 202 -5.66 6.45 10.53
C ILE A 202 -7.16 6.78 10.67
N ALA A 203 -8.03 5.98 10.05
CA ALA A 203 -9.48 6.18 10.16
C ALA A 203 -9.99 6.09 11.59
N ILE A 204 -9.49 5.13 12.38
CA ILE A 204 -9.84 4.97 13.79
C ILE A 204 -9.42 6.20 14.60
N PHE A 205 -8.19 6.69 14.35
CA PHE A 205 -7.74 7.93 14.99
C PHE A 205 -8.63 9.13 14.62
N LEU A 206 -8.90 9.33 13.31
CA LEU A 206 -9.72 10.45 12.84
C LEU A 206 -11.16 10.39 13.36
N GLU A 207 -11.76 9.20 13.46
CA GLU A 207 -13.12 9.05 14.00
C GLU A 207 -13.15 9.28 15.50
N SER A 208 -12.12 8.81 16.24
CA SER A 208 -11.97 9.08 17.69
C SER A 208 -11.77 10.56 17.95
N TYR A 209 -10.90 11.20 17.18
CA TYR A 209 -10.69 12.65 17.24
C TYR A 209 -11.97 13.42 16.96
N ALA A 210 -12.71 13.02 15.93
CA ALA A 210 -13.99 13.63 15.57
C ALA A 210 -15.01 13.55 16.71
N LYS A 211 -15.04 12.41 17.41
CA LYS A 211 -15.95 12.20 18.55
C LYS A 211 -15.57 13.06 19.76
N VAL A 212 -14.28 13.11 20.11
CA VAL A 212 -13.78 13.85 21.28
C VAL A 212 -13.93 15.36 21.07
N PHE A 213 -13.49 15.86 19.91
CA PHE A 213 -13.45 17.30 19.61
C PHE A 213 -14.66 17.80 18.82
N LYS A 214 -15.69 16.98 18.62
CA LYS A 214 -16.89 17.29 17.81
C LYS A 214 -16.55 17.85 16.41
N ASN A 215 -15.49 17.32 15.79
CA ASN A 215 -14.96 17.81 14.52
C ASN A 215 -15.58 17.07 13.32
N ASN A 216 -16.51 17.74 12.62
CA ASN A 216 -17.20 17.16 11.46
C ASN A 216 -16.28 16.90 10.26
N ASN A 217 -15.21 17.67 10.07
CA ASN A 217 -14.26 17.44 9.00
C ASN A 217 -13.46 16.17 9.24
N ALA A 218 -12.98 15.93 10.46
CA ALA A 218 -12.31 14.71 10.83
C ALA A 218 -13.20 13.47 10.60
N LYS A 219 -14.48 13.55 10.96
CA LYS A 219 -15.48 12.50 10.68
C LYS A 219 -15.62 12.21 9.18
N LYS A 220 -15.66 13.26 8.34
CA LYS A 220 -15.72 13.13 6.89
C LYS A 220 -14.43 12.52 6.33
N TYR A 221 -13.27 12.91 6.85
CA TYR A 221 -11.97 12.38 6.44
C TYR A 221 -11.80 10.92 6.85
N ALA A 222 -12.24 10.52 8.04
CA ALA A 222 -12.25 9.12 8.46
C ALA A 222 -13.01 8.22 7.48
N TYR A 223 -14.18 8.64 7.01
CA TYR A 223 -14.93 7.87 6.01
C TYR A 223 -14.22 7.83 4.66
N LYS A 224 -13.68 8.96 4.20
CA LYS A 224 -12.97 9.03 2.92
C LYS A 224 -11.71 8.16 2.87
N SER A 225 -11.03 7.98 4.02
CA SER A 225 -9.81 7.15 4.09
C SER A 225 -10.07 5.65 3.95
N VAL A 226 -11.26 5.17 4.27
CA VAL A 226 -11.64 3.76 4.19
C VAL A 226 -12.62 3.44 3.07
N ARG A 227 -13.09 4.43 2.34
CA ARG A 227 -14.10 4.24 1.30
C ARG A 227 -13.65 3.26 0.22
N ASN A 228 -12.44 3.43 -0.31
CA ASN A 228 -11.88 2.51 -1.31
C ASN A 228 -11.76 1.08 -0.79
N ILE A 229 -11.42 0.92 0.50
CA ILE A 229 -11.33 -0.41 1.13
C ILE A 229 -12.71 -1.06 1.13
N ILE A 230 -13.75 -0.32 1.55
CA ILE A 230 -15.15 -0.81 1.55
C ILE A 230 -15.61 -1.18 0.14
N GLU A 231 -15.29 -0.35 -0.86
CA GLU A 231 -15.65 -0.61 -2.26
C GLU A 231 -14.94 -1.87 -2.78
N ASN A 232 -13.64 -2.05 -2.52
CA ASN A 232 -12.89 -3.25 -2.89
C ASN A 232 -13.42 -4.51 -2.22
N ILE A 233 -13.82 -4.43 -0.95
CA ILE A 233 -14.45 -5.55 -0.23
C ILE A 233 -15.79 -5.94 -0.88
N LYS A 234 -16.63 -4.96 -1.23
CA LYS A 234 -17.90 -5.21 -1.93
C LYS A 234 -17.71 -5.80 -3.31
N LEU A 235 -16.67 -5.39 -4.03
CA LEU A 235 -16.30 -5.89 -5.35
C LEU A 235 -15.42 -7.15 -5.30
N ASN A 236 -15.35 -7.83 -4.16
CA ASN A 236 -14.48 -8.99 -3.95
C ASN A 236 -14.64 -10.09 -5.02
N HIS A 237 -15.86 -10.30 -5.54
CA HIS A 237 -16.14 -11.26 -6.62
C HIS A 237 -15.43 -10.93 -7.94
N LYS A 238 -14.99 -9.67 -8.13
CA LYS A 238 -14.26 -9.22 -9.33
C LYS A 238 -12.76 -9.08 -9.06
N THR A 239 -12.36 -8.79 -7.82
CA THR A 239 -10.99 -8.41 -7.46
C THR A 239 -10.24 -9.49 -6.70
N ASN A 240 -10.92 -10.47 -6.15
CA ASN A 240 -10.38 -11.46 -5.22
C ASN A 240 -9.64 -10.80 -4.03
N PHE A 241 -10.10 -9.59 -3.65
CA PHE A 241 -9.41 -8.77 -2.64
C PHE A 241 -9.22 -9.52 -1.33
N LEU A 242 -10.27 -10.16 -0.80
CA LEU A 242 -10.22 -10.86 0.49
C LEU A 242 -9.40 -12.16 0.44
N GLN A 243 -9.38 -12.86 -0.70
CA GLN A 243 -8.61 -14.10 -0.87
C GLN A 243 -7.10 -13.86 -0.82
N ASN A 244 -6.67 -12.66 -1.23
CA ASN A 244 -5.27 -12.28 -1.28
C ASN A 244 -4.75 -11.73 0.07
N GLN A 245 -5.62 -11.58 1.09
CA GLN A 245 -5.23 -11.07 2.40
C GLN A 245 -4.77 -12.20 3.33
N GLY A 246 -3.79 -11.88 4.19
CA GLY A 246 -3.45 -12.68 5.36
C GLY A 246 -4.60 -12.75 6.37
N ILE A 247 -4.40 -13.45 7.50
CA ILE A 247 -5.45 -13.63 8.53
C ILE A 247 -5.27 -12.75 9.77
N GLY A 248 -4.09 -12.18 9.97
CA GLY A 248 -3.68 -11.53 11.21
C GLY A 248 -4.58 -10.43 11.74
N GLY A 249 -4.41 -10.12 13.02
CA GLY A 249 -5.23 -9.15 13.74
C GLY A 249 -4.85 -7.69 13.50
N LEU A 250 -3.58 -7.43 13.13
CA LEU A 250 -3.09 -6.09 12.83
C LEU A 250 -2.78 -5.92 11.33
N VAL A 251 -2.48 -7.03 10.63
CA VAL A 251 -2.26 -7.10 9.19
C VAL A 251 -3.07 -8.29 8.65
N GLY A 252 -4.06 -8.07 7.80
CA GLY A 252 -4.89 -9.12 7.23
C GLY A 252 -6.39 -8.99 7.54
N LEU A 253 -7.12 -10.10 7.39
CA LEU A 253 -8.58 -10.15 7.54
C LEU A 253 -9.03 -9.80 8.96
N GLY A 254 -8.32 -10.29 10.00
CA GLY A 254 -8.58 -9.93 11.37
C GLY A 254 -8.47 -8.42 11.62
N SER A 255 -7.45 -7.78 11.02
CA SER A 255 -7.28 -6.33 11.07
C SER A 255 -8.48 -5.59 10.47
N LEU A 256 -8.98 -6.05 9.33
CA LEU A 256 -10.15 -5.44 8.68
C LEU A 256 -11.40 -5.61 9.55
N ILE A 257 -11.64 -6.81 10.09
CA ILE A 257 -12.79 -7.09 10.97
C ILE A 257 -12.73 -6.22 12.23
N TYR A 258 -11.58 -6.22 12.91
CA TYR A 258 -11.40 -5.44 14.13
C TYR A 258 -11.58 -3.94 13.86
N GLY A 259 -10.91 -3.43 12.83
CA GLY A 259 -10.91 -2.00 12.53
C GLY A 259 -12.29 -1.47 12.14
N PHE A 260 -13.02 -2.17 11.28
CA PHE A 260 -14.40 -1.77 10.95
C PHE A 260 -15.35 -1.94 12.12
N SER A 261 -15.17 -2.96 12.96
CA SER A 261 -15.93 -3.10 14.21
C SER A 261 -15.65 -1.95 15.18
N ALA A 262 -14.39 -1.53 15.30
CA ALA A 262 -13.99 -0.38 16.13
C ALA A 262 -14.60 0.94 15.61
N LEU A 263 -14.55 1.17 14.30
CA LEU A 263 -15.19 2.34 13.67
C LEU A 263 -16.71 2.36 13.94
N TYR A 264 -17.37 1.20 13.82
CA TYR A 264 -18.79 1.10 14.19
C TYR A 264 -19.03 1.40 15.66
N ASN A 265 -18.19 0.88 16.55
CA ASN A 265 -18.33 1.14 17.99
C ASN A 265 -18.19 2.62 18.34
N ILE A 266 -17.34 3.37 17.63
CA ILE A 266 -17.13 4.80 17.86
C ILE A 266 -18.31 5.64 17.36
N ASN A 267 -18.80 5.39 16.14
CA ASN A 267 -19.77 6.31 15.49
C ASN A 267 -21.13 5.70 15.14
N LYS A 268 -21.31 4.39 15.36
CA LYS A 268 -22.53 3.62 15.12
C LYS A 268 -23.04 3.63 13.65
N LYS A 269 -22.19 3.96 12.66
CA LYS A 269 -22.55 3.88 11.24
C LYS A 269 -22.64 2.43 10.78
N ARG A 270 -23.82 2.00 10.37
CA ARG A 270 -24.14 0.64 9.97
C ARG A 270 -23.21 0.08 8.88
N VAL A 271 -22.77 0.92 7.94
CA VAL A 271 -21.86 0.50 6.85
C VAL A 271 -20.58 -0.18 7.34
N TYR A 272 -20.05 0.22 8.47
CA TYR A 272 -18.85 -0.40 9.04
C TYR A 272 -19.12 -1.80 9.59
N LEU A 273 -20.23 -1.96 10.32
CA LEU A 273 -20.63 -3.26 10.84
C LEU A 273 -20.95 -4.23 9.70
N ASP A 274 -21.70 -3.77 8.70
CA ASP A 274 -22.06 -4.59 7.52
C ASP A 274 -20.81 -5.04 6.75
N THR A 275 -19.77 -4.16 6.69
CA THR A 275 -18.48 -4.51 6.08
C THR A 275 -17.77 -5.61 6.88
N SER A 276 -17.71 -5.51 8.21
CA SER A 276 -17.13 -6.56 9.06
C SER A 276 -17.86 -7.89 8.93
N LEU A 277 -19.20 -7.88 8.93
CA LEU A 277 -20.03 -9.07 8.76
C LEU A 277 -19.86 -9.69 7.36
N PHE A 278 -19.71 -8.85 6.34
CA PHE A 278 -19.44 -9.33 4.98
C PHE A 278 -18.10 -10.06 4.90
N ILE A 279 -17.04 -9.49 5.49
CA ILE A 279 -15.72 -10.13 5.54
C ILE A 279 -15.82 -11.47 6.25
N LEU A 280 -16.47 -11.52 7.42
CA LEU A 280 -16.66 -12.76 8.21
C LEU A 280 -17.31 -13.88 7.36
N LYS A 281 -18.37 -13.56 6.62
CA LYS A 281 -19.07 -14.52 5.75
C LYS A 281 -18.21 -15.04 4.58
N LYS A 282 -17.12 -14.34 4.23
CA LYS A 282 -16.24 -14.68 3.10
C LYS A 282 -14.92 -15.31 3.53
N ILE A 283 -14.67 -15.46 4.84
CA ILE A 283 -13.50 -16.16 5.34
C ILE A 283 -13.66 -17.65 5.07
N ASP A 284 -12.70 -18.20 4.33
CA ASP A 284 -12.54 -19.64 4.16
C ASP A 284 -11.55 -20.12 5.24
N LEU A 285 -12.09 -20.66 6.33
CA LEU A 285 -11.30 -21.11 7.47
C LEU A 285 -10.45 -22.35 7.13
N GLU A 286 -10.88 -23.21 6.23
CA GLU A 286 -10.13 -24.41 5.85
C GLU A 286 -8.83 -24.05 5.12
N LYS A 287 -8.91 -23.05 4.20
CA LYS A 287 -7.71 -22.53 3.53
C LYS A 287 -6.79 -21.79 4.47
N LYS A 288 -7.30 -21.24 5.58
CA LYS A 288 -6.53 -20.47 6.57
C LYS A 288 -5.95 -21.30 7.70
N ASN A 289 -6.38 -22.55 7.87
CA ASN A 289 -5.79 -23.49 8.85
C ASN A 289 -4.33 -23.86 8.56
N LYS A 290 -3.76 -23.43 7.45
CA LYS A 290 -2.36 -23.61 7.08
C LYS A 290 -1.44 -22.51 7.63
N ASP A 291 -1.99 -21.57 8.41
CA ASP A 291 -1.19 -20.53 9.04
C ASP A 291 -0.19 -21.13 10.05
N LYS A 292 1.07 -20.74 9.88
CA LYS A 292 2.18 -21.20 10.74
C LYS A 292 2.66 -20.13 11.72
N SER A 293 2.20 -18.89 11.53
CA SER A 293 2.68 -17.75 12.31
C SER A 293 2.16 -17.77 13.75
N LEU A 294 0.88 -18.15 13.94
CA LEU A 294 0.19 -18.24 15.24
C LEU A 294 0.25 -16.98 16.12
N ASP A 295 0.79 -15.88 15.63
CA ASP A 295 0.94 -14.64 16.38
C ASP A 295 -0.28 -13.70 16.28
N ILE A 296 -0.21 -12.56 16.95
CA ILE A 296 -1.31 -11.58 16.97
C ILE A 296 -1.25 -10.65 15.75
N LEU A 297 -0.05 -10.33 15.25
CA LEU A 297 0.15 -9.33 14.22
C LEU A 297 -0.41 -9.81 12.87
N ASP A 298 0.10 -10.93 12.38
CA ASP A 298 -0.26 -11.49 11.06
C ASP A 298 -0.83 -12.92 11.11
N GLY A 299 -0.91 -13.54 12.30
CA GLY A 299 -1.36 -14.92 12.51
C GLY A 299 -2.77 -15.08 13.06
N VAL A 300 -3.16 -16.35 13.25
CA VAL A 300 -4.51 -16.79 13.66
C VAL A 300 -4.93 -16.25 15.02
N SER A 301 -4.00 -16.08 15.98
CA SER A 301 -4.34 -15.53 17.30
C SER A 301 -4.93 -14.12 17.19
N GLY A 302 -4.42 -13.31 16.25
CA GLY A 302 -4.96 -12.01 15.98
C GLY A 302 -6.37 -12.03 15.36
N LEU A 303 -6.64 -13.00 14.47
CA LEU A 303 -7.99 -13.22 13.95
C LEU A 303 -8.99 -13.57 15.07
N ILE A 304 -8.61 -14.50 15.96
CA ILE A 304 -9.46 -14.90 17.09
C ILE A 304 -9.81 -13.70 17.96
N LEU A 305 -8.83 -12.88 18.34
CA LEU A 305 -9.06 -11.68 19.14
C LEU A 305 -10.01 -10.70 18.43
N SER A 306 -9.87 -10.55 17.11
CA SER A 306 -10.73 -9.70 16.29
C SER A 306 -12.19 -10.18 16.27
N LEU A 307 -12.38 -11.48 16.19
CA LEU A 307 -13.71 -12.11 16.24
C LEU A 307 -14.35 -11.99 17.61
N ILE A 308 -13.58 -12.16 18.69
CA ILE A 308 -14.05 -11.96 20.07
C ILE A 308 -14.51 -10.51 20.25
N TYR A 309 -13.72 -9.54 19.78
CA TYR A 309 -14.08 -8.13 19.86
C TYR A 309 -15.36 -7.81 19.09
N MET A 310 -15.46 -8.29 17.85
CA MET A 310 -16.65 -8.13 17.02
C MET A 310 -17.90 -8.73 17.70
N ASN A 311 -17.80 -9.94 18.26
CA ASN A 311 -18.91 -10.60 18.96
C ASN A 311 -19.42 -9.76 20.14
N LYS A 312 -18.51 -9.12 20.92
CA LYS A 312 -18.90 -8.20 21.99
C LYS A 312 -19.72 -7.00 21.48
N ILE A 313 -19.35 -6.48 20.30
CA ILE A 313 -20.04 -5.31 19.71
C ILE A 313 -21.40 -5.67 19.13
N VAL A 314 -21.55 -6.88 18.57
CA VAL A 314 -22.82 -7.33 17.97
C VAL A 314 -23.84 -7.70 19.05
N LYS A 315 -23.40 -8.17 20.22
CA LYS A 315 -24.29 -8.52 21.35
C LYS A 315 -24.81 -7.31 22.15
N ASN A 316 -24.13 -6.16 22.03
CA ASN A 316 -24.51 -4.87 22.62
C ASN A 316 -25.23 -3.99 21.57
#